data_42423dbbeb0449d89f2205b868af1f60
#
_entry.id   42423dbbeb0449d89f2205b868af1f60
#
_cell.length_a   1.000
_cell.length_b   1.000
_cell.length_c   1.000
_cell.angle_alpha   90.00
_cell.angle_beta   90.00
_cell.angle_gamma   90.00
#
_symmetry.space_group_name_H-M   'P 1'
#
loop_
_entity.id
_entity.type
_entity.pdbx_description
1 polymer ?
#
loop_
_entity_poly.entity_id
_entity_poly.type
_entity_poly.pdbx_seq_one_letter_code
_entity_poly.pdbx_strand_id
1 'polypeptide(L)'
;MKRVSGISTAVALAATGWLPACTTMPAGASPDPRSLHTTDALPDIGTKMPDGTVYAGLSMTTGKPSFVAAAGGRMPDGTIYAGISPDTGDRMYTTAADAPDVYTWSKAAEYCKTLAASGHLDWRMPSIGELSVQFGNRADIGGFNETGRMDNATGYYWSSLPAGDDEAWAQRFNDGFREHPNKDIASSVRCVR
;
A
#
# COMPACT_ATOMS: atom_id res chain seq x y z
N MET A 1 -60.82 -25.28 -20.87
CA MET A 1 -62.21 -24.70 -20.87
C MET A 1 -62.22 -23.45 -20.05
N LYS A 2 -62.81 -22.44 -20.65
CA LYS A 2 -63.23 -21.10 -20.14
C LYS A 2 -62.16 -20.01 -20.06
N ARG A 3 -62.27 -19.20 -21.10
CA ARG A 3 -61.87 -17.77 -21.17
C ARG A 3 -62.80 -16.94 -20.23
N VAL A 4 -62.24 -15.84 -19.68
CA VAL A 4 -63.05 -14.64 -19.47
C VAL A 4 -62.16 -13.45 -19.77
N SER A 5 -62.60 -12.68 -20.76
CA SER A 5 -62.18 -11.33 -21.14
C SER A 5 -62.68 -10.32 -20.12
N GLY A 6 -61.98 -9.26 -19.88
CA GLY A 6 -62.40 -8.07 -19.18
C GLY A 6 -61.75 -6.82 -19.81
N ILE A 7 -62.56 -6.11 -20.49
CA ILE A 7 -62.37 -4.94 -21.33
C ILE A 7 -62.29 -3.65 -20.48
N SER A 8 -61.52 -2.66 -20.96
CA SER A 8 -61.73 -1.22 -20.93
C SER A 8 -61.39 -0.49 -19.64
N THR A 9 -60.71 0.60 -19.67
CA THR A 9 -61.08 1.88 -20.33
C THR A 9 -59.88 2.80 -20.30
N ALA A 10 -59.60 3.41 -21.44
CA ALA A 10 -58.68 4.55 -21.55
C ALA A 10 -59.33 5.81 -21.02
N VAL A 11 -58.65 6.55 -20.17
CA VAL A 11 -58.94 7.94 -19.88
C VAL A 11 -57.74 8.78 -20.28
N ALA A 12 -57.88 9.46 -21.38
CA ALA A 12 -56.97 10.50 -21.82
C ALA A 12 -57.22 11.75 -20.95
N LEU A 13 -56.23 12.22 -20.24
CA LEU A 13 -56.18 13.56 -19.71
C LEU A 13 -55.03 14.31 -20.41
N ALA A 14 -55.44 15.25 -21.26
CA ALA A 14 -54.57 16.27 -21.78
C ALA A 14 -54.12 17.18 -20.64
N ALA A 15 -52.83 17.32 -20.44
CA ALA A 15 -52.24 18.36 -19.62
C ALA A 15 -51.24 19.13 -20.48
N THR A 16 -51.63 20.35 -20.68
CA THR A 16 -51.02 21.49 -21.32
C THR A 16 -49.55 21.69 -20.99
N GLY A 17 -48.80 22.02 -22.03
CA GLY A 17 -47.36 22.23 -21.99
C GLY A 17 -46.91 23.38 -21.11
N TRP A 18 -45.78 23.14 -20.53
CA TRP A 18 -44.83 24.18 -20.16
C TRP A 18 -43.47 23.67 -20.56
N LEU A 19 -42.94 24.19 -21.67
CA LEU A 19 -41.57 24.12 -22.03
C LEU A 19 -40.84 25.17 -21.17
N PRO A 20 -39.82 24.82 -20.40
CA PRO A 20 -38.91 25.83 -19.87
C PRO A 20 -38.07 26.37 -21.03
N ALA A 21 -38.07 27.68 -21.17
CA ALA A 21 -37.33 28.45 -22.11
C ALA A 21 -35.82 28.03 -22.03
N CYS A 22 -35.27 27.68 -23.20
CA CYS A 22 -33.84 27.57 -23.41
C CYS A 22 -33.24 28.99 -23.25
N THR A 23 -32.71 29.29 -22.08
CA THR A 23 -31.98 30.52 -21.84
C THR A 23 -30.61 30.34 -22.51
N THR A 24 -30.45 30.96 -23.68
CA THR A 24 -29.17 31.11 -24.34
C THR A 24 -28.19 31.81 -23.41
N MET A 25 -27.14 31.11 -22.99
CA MET A 25 -26.02 31.73 -22.32
C MET A 25 -25.34 32.71 -23.28
N PRO A 26 -24.99 33.92 -22.85
CA PRO A 26 -24.19 34.81 -23.64
C PRO A 26 -22.80 34.22 -23.87
N ALA A 27 -22.45 34.04 -25.13
CA ALA A 27 -21.07 33.75 -25.54
C ALA A 27 -20.22 34.99 -25.20
N GLY A 28 -19.19 34.77 -24.35
CA GLY A 28 -18.15 35.77 -24.18
C GLY A 28 -17.87 36.25 -22.78
N ALA A 29 -17.85 35.35 -21.79
CA ALA A 29 -17.11 35.63 -20.55
C ALA A 29 -15.86 34.72 -20.55
N SER A 30 -14.72 35.26 -20.92
CA SER A 30 -13.42 34.70 -20.60
C SER A 30 -13.38 34.53 -19.07
N PRO A 31 -13.01 33.36 -18.51
CA PRO A 31 -12.87 33.25 -17.07
C PRO A 31 -11.79 34.26 -16.66
N ASP A 32 -12.14 35.15 -15.74
CA ASP A 32 -11.21 36.08 -15.10
C ASP A 32 -10.06 35.26 -14.48
N PRO A 33 -8.79 35.45 -14.91
CA PRO A 33 -7.67 34.70 -14.34
C PRO A 33 -7.45 35.00 -12.85
N ARG A 34 -8.26 35.85 -12.22
CA ARG A 34 -8.24 36.18 -10.80
C ARG A 34 -9.26 35.41 -9.95
N SER A 35 -10.08 34.55 -10.57
CA SER A 35 -11.09 33.75 -9.87
C SER A 35 -10.57 32.41 -9.34
N LEU A 36 -9.25 32.18 -9.30
CA LEU A 36 -8.61 31.03 -8.68
C LEU A 36 -8.20 31.36 -7.23
N HIS A 37 -9.10 31.92 -6.44
CA HIS A 37 -9.01 31.97 -4.98
C HIS A 37 -9.96 30.97 -4.34
N THR A 38 -9.89 29.71 -4.72
CA THR A 38 -10.05 28.67 -3.70
C THR A 38 -8.73 28.60 -2.98
N THR A 39 -8.65 29.16 -1.80
CA THR A 39 -7.65 28.85 -0.80
C THR A 39 -7.82 27.37 -0.45
N ASP A 40 -7.36 26.48 -1.31
CA ASP A 40 -7.04 25.13 -0.90
C ASP A 40 -5.87 25.30 0.07
N ALA A 41 -6.21 25.40 1.35
CA ALA A 41 -5.23 25.41 2.41
C ALA A 41 -4.36 24.19 2.21
N LEU A 42 -3.03 24.40 2.18
CA LEU A 42 -2.10 23.25 2.10
C LEU A 42 -2.43 22.29 3.24
N PRO A 43 -2.40 20.99 3.00
CA PRO A 43 -2.64 20.01 4.05
C PRO A 43 -1.64 20.18 5.20
N ASP A 44 -1.97 19.70 6.38
CA ASP A 44 -1.02 19.63 7.47
C ASP A 44 0.15 18.71 7.11
N ILE A 45 1.37 19.08 7.56
CA ILE A 45 2.54 18.22 7.36
C ILE A 45 2.27 16.84 8.00
N GLY A 46 2.50 15.78 7.24
CA GLY A 46 2.19 14.41 7.63
C GLY A 46 0.83 13.91 7.12
N THR A 47 0.03 14.76 6.46
CA THR A 47 -1.24 14.32 5.86
C THR A 47 -0.99 13.32 4.73
N LYS A 48 -1.60 12.13 4.84
CA LYS A 48 -1.57 11.10 3.81
C LYS A 48 -2.51 11.47 2.66
N MET A 49 -1.97 11.50 1.46
CA MET A 49 -2.69 11.86 0.23
C MET A 49 -3.36 10.61 -0.40
N PRO A 50 -4.40 10.79 -1.24
CA PRO A 50 -5.06 9.67 -1.91
C PRO A 50 -4.16 8.83 -2.81
N ASP A 51 -3.06 9.40 -3.31
CA ASP A 51 -2.04 8.70 -4.12
C ASP A 51 -1.02 7.92 -3.28
N GLY A 52 -1.19 7.88 -1.95
CA GLY A 52 -0.29 7.19 -1.02
C GLY A 52 0.97 7.97 -0.65
N THR A 53 1.11 9.22 -1.08
CA THR A 53 2.18 10.11 -0.61
C THR A 53 1.79 10.81 0.70
N VAL A 54 2.77 11.40 1.37
CA VAL A 54 2.57 12.24 2.56
C VAL A 54 3.05 13.65 2.24
N TYR A 55 2.24 14.64 2.59
CA TYR A 55 2.65 16.03 2.46
C TYR A 55 3.78 16.36 3.46
N ALA A 56 4.92 16.77 2.93
CA ALA A 56 6.13 17.04 3.71
C ALA A 56 6.39 18.56 3.92
N GLY A 57 5.43 19.41 3.57
CA GLY A 57 5.58 20.85 3.64
C GLY A 57 6.02 21.47 2.31
N LEU A 58 6.54 22.68 2.36
CA LEU A 58 7.07 23.38 1.19
C LEU A 58 8.57 23.07 1.02
N SER A 59 8.97 22.79 -0.22
CA SER A 59 10.39 22.64 -0.55
C SER A 59 11.13 23.96 -0.30
N MET A 60 12.18 23.93 0.51
CA MET A 60 13.02 25.07 0.81
C MET A 60 13.71 25.66 -0.43
N THR A 61 13.90 24.84 -1.46
CA THR A 61 14.57 25.24 -2.71
C THR A 61 13.62 25.86 -3.72
N THR A 62 12.38 25.35 -3.81
CA THR A 62 11.43 25.74 -4.87
C THR A 62 10.20 26.46 -4.36
N GLY A 63 9.95 26.45 -3.04
CA GLY A 63 8.71 26.96 -2.42
C GLY A 63 7.44 26.21 -2.81
N LYS A 64 7.55 25.10 -3.55
CA LYS A 64 6.39 24.29 -3.98
C LYS A 64 6.07 23.20 -2.95
N PRO A 65 4.80 22.73 -2.90
CA PRO A 65 4.45 21.58 -2.07
C PRO A 65 5.36 20.39 -2.38
N SER A 66 5.88 19.78 -1.31
CA SER A 66 6.73 18.59 -1.37
C SER A 66 5.95 17.39 -0.82
N PHE A 67 6.03 16.28 -1.53
CA PHE A 67 5.39 15.04 -1.14
C PHE A 67 6.45 13.94 -1.06
N VAL A 68 6.35 13.10 -0.04
CA VAL A 68 7.22 11.93 0.16
C VAL A 68 6.36 10.67 0.10
N ALA A 69 6.93 9.57 -0.38
CA ALA A 69 6.23 8.31 -0.34
C ALA A 69 5.92 7.96 1.13
N ALA A 70 4.67 7.63 1.42
CA ALA A 70 4.29 7.03 2.69
C ALA A 70 4.58 5.53 2.64
N ALA A 71 4.98 4.94 3.76
CA ALA A 71 5.04 3.49 3.88
C ALA A 71 3.68 2.89 3.51
N GLY A 72 3.68 1.76 2.79
CA GLY A 72 2.48 1.15 2.22
C GLY A 72 2.07 1.70 0.85
N GLY A 73 2.70 2.77 0.36
CA GLY A 73 2.48 3.28 -0.99
C GLY A 73 2.87 2.24 -2.04
N ARG A 74 1.92 1.91 -2.94
CA ARG A 74 2.17 0.98 -4.05
C ARG A 74 2.83 1.72 -5.20
N MET A 75 3.92 1.15 -5.69
CA MET A 75 4.63 1.67 -6.86
C MET A 75 3.98 1.17 -8.14
N PRO A 76 4.19 1.85 -9.28
CA PRO A 76 3.64 1.43 -10.58
C PRO A 76 4.07 0.01 -11.01
N ASP A 77 5.23 -0.46 -10.54
CA ASP A 77 5.76 -1.81 -10.78
C ASP A 77 5.15 -2.88 -9.88
N GLY A 78 4.27 -2.49 -8.93
CA GLY A 78 3.62 -3.39 -7.99
C GLY A 78 4.39 -3.62 -6.69
N THR A 79 5.60 -3.06 -6.53
CA THR A 79 6.31 -3.07 -5.25
C THR A 79 5.62 -2.15 -4.24
N ILE A 80 5.91 -2.34 -2.96
CA ILE A 80 5.38 -1.49 -1.89
C ILE A 80 6.56 -0.77 -1.23
N TYR A 81 6.45 0.55 -1.10
CA TYR A 81 7.42 1.32 -0.33
C TYR A 81 7.30 0.96 1.15
N ALA A 82 8.37 0.42 1.71
CA ALA A 82 8.39 -0.08 3.09
C ALA A 82 8.96 0.93 4.10
N GLY A 83 9.63 1.97 3.64
CA GLY A 83 10.31 2.97 4.48
C GLY A 83 11.74 3.20 4.04
N ILE A 84 12.54 3.73 4.96
CA ILE A 84 13.98 3.94 4.76
C ILE A 84 14.73 2.80 5.44
N SER A 85 15.67 2.19 4.74
CA SER A 85 16.57 1.19 5.32
C SER A 85 17.46 1.86 6.37
N PRO A 86 17.49 1.36 7.61
CA PRO A 86 18.37 1.90 8.64
C PRO A 86 19.85 1.56 8.37
N ASP A 87 20.11 0.61 7.49
CA ASP A 87 21.47 0.14 7.19
C ASP A 87 22.14 1.00 6.11
N THR A 88 21.35 1.48 5.13
CA THR A 88 21.89 2.24 3.97
C THR A 88 21.42 3.69 3.92
N GLY A 89 20.30 4.03 4.57
CA GLY A 89 19.65 5.33 4.44
C GLY A 89 18.82 5.47 3.14
N ASP A 90 18.74 4.43 2.32
CA ASP A 90 18.02 4.46 1.06
C ASP A 90 16.55 4.04 1.24
N ARG A 91 15.75 4.32 0.21
CA ARG A 91 14.37 3.83 0.14
C ARG A 91 14.36 2.32 -0.02
N MET A 92 13.59 1.67 0.85
CA MET A 92 13.39 0.23 0.84
C MET A 92 12.02 -0.11 0.29
N TYR A 93 11.97 -1.10 -0.56
CA TYR A 93 10.73 -1.64 -1.13
C TYR A 93 10.57 -3.11 -0.75
N THR A 94 9.34 -3.56 -0.63
CA THR A 94 9.01 -4.95 -0.31
C THR A 94 8.03 -5.55 -1.32
N THR A 95 7.94 -6.87 -1.35
CA THR A 95 6.94 -7.60 -2.13
C THR A 95 5.53 -7.31 -1.61
N ALA A 96 4.51 -7.45 -2.47
CA ALA A 96 3.11 -7.21 -2.10
C ALA A 96 2.54 -8.25 -1.13
N ALA A 97 3.17 -9.43 -1.06
CA ALA A 97 2.78 -10.53 -0.18
C ALA A 97 4.01 -11.25 0.35
N ASP A 98 3.82 -12.04 1.39
CA ASP A 98 4.82 -12.97 1.89
C ASP A 98 5.18 -14.02 0.82
N ALA A 99 6.33 -14.67 1.00
CA ALA A 99 6.62 -15.89 0.26
C ALA A 99 5.50 -16.92 0.44
N PRO A 100 5.22 -17.76 -0.58
CA PRO A 100 4.07 -18.66 -0.55
C PRO A 100 4.15 -19.72 0.56
N ASP A 101 5.36 -20.03 1.00
CA ASP A 101 5.64 -21.03 2.03
C ASP A 101 6.53 -20.46 3.12
N VAL A 102 6.72 -21.22 4.19
CA VAL A 102 7.75 -20.99 5.22
C VAL A 102 9.04 -21.70 4.83
N TYR A 103 10.18 -21.11 5.15
CA TYR A 103 11.49 -21.59 4.71
C TYR A 103 12.47 -21.67 5.87
N THR A 104 13.38 -22.63 5.80
CA THR A 104 14.61 -22.60 6.62
C THR A 104 15.44 -21.38 6.23
N TRP A 105 16.32 -20.92 7.11
CA TRP A 105 17.06 -19.67 6.91
C TRP A 105 17.83 -19.61 5.58
N SER A 106 18.53 -20.69 5.23
CA SER A 106 19.29 -20.76 3.98
C SER A 106 18.38 -20.74 2.74
N LYS A 107 17.24 -21.46 2.81
CA LYS A 107 16.25 -21.46 1.73
C LYS A 107 15.53 -20.12 1.61
N ALA A 108 15.32 -19.41 2.71
CA ALA A 108 14.78 -18.06 2.69
C ALA A 108 15.70 -17.08 1.97
N ALA A 109 17.00 -17.17 2.25
CA ALA A 109 18.01 -16.37 1.56
C ALA A 109 18.05 -16.66 0.05
N GLU A 110 18.04 -17.94 -0.32
CA GLU A 110 18.00 -18.37 -1.72
C GLU A 110 16.71 -17.92 -2.41
N TYR A 111 15.55 -18.10 -1.76
CA TYR A 111 14.27 -17.65 -2.30
C TYR A 111 14.29 -16.17 -2.66
N CYS A 112 14.68 -15.29 -1.73
CA CYS A 112 14.74 -13.86 -2.03
C CYS A 112 15.78 -13.55 -3.13
N LYS A 113 16.95 -14.17 -3.10
CA LYS A 113 18.02 -13.96 -4.09
C LYS A 113 17.62 -14.37 -5.51
N THR A 114 16.79 -15.40 -5.65
CA THR A 114 16.32 -15.91 -6.95
C THR A 114 14.97 -15.35 -7.36
N LEU A 115 14.36 -14.55 -6.51
CA LEU A 115 13.04 -13.99 -6.77
C LEU A 115 13.09 -13.02 -7.95
N ALA A 116 12.26 -13.30 -8.96
CA ALA A 116 12.00 -12.40 -10.08
C ALA A 116 10.56 -11.88 -9.92
N ALA A 117 10.41 -10.74 -9.31
CA ALA A 117 9.11 -10.15 -9.03
C ALA A 117 9.08 -8.66 -9.39
N SER A 118 7.97 -8.18 -9.91
CA SER A 118 7.76 -6.76 -10.26
C SER A 118 8.82 -6.22 -11.25
N GLY A 119 9.42 -7.07 -12.08
CA GLY A 119 10.48 -6.69 -13.01
C GLY A 119 11.86 -6.51 -12.36
N HIS A 120 12.04 -6.89 -11.11
CA HIS A 120 13.28 -6.74 -10.34
C HIS A 120 13.92 -8.09 -10.01
N LEU A 121 15.26 -8.12 -9.95
CA LEU A 121 16.08 -9.29 -9.67
C LEU A 121 17.03 -9.05 -8.48
N ASP A 122 16.93 -7.92 -7.81
CA ASP A 122 17.78 -7.45 -6.72
C ASP A 122 17.14 -7.66 -5.33
N TRP A 123 16.22 -8.61 -5.23
CA TRP A 123 15.57 -8.98 -3.99
C TRP A 123 16.54 -9.69 -3.03
N ARG A 124 16.37 -9.43 -1.76
CA ARG A 124 17.18 -10.03 -0.69
C ARG A 124 16.37 -10.19 0.59
N MET A 125 16.83 -11.02 1.50
CA MET A 125 16.29 -11.01 2.87
C MET A 125 16.60 -9.67 3.54
N PRO A 126 15.63 -9.11 4.31
CA PRO A 126 15.86 -7.91 5.11
C PRO A 126 16.86 -8.15 6.24
N SER A 127 17.57 -7.13 6.66
CA SER A 127 18.27 -7.13 7.94
C SER A 127 17.26 -7.12 9.09
N ILE A 128 17.72 -7.32 10.34
CA ILE A 128 16.85 -7.22 11.52
C ILE A 128 16.38 -5.78 11.75
N GLY A 129 17.17 -4.78 11.36
CA GLY A 129 16.77 -3.38 11.36
C GLY A 129 15.68 -3.08 10.34
N GLU A 130 15.83 -3.61 9.13
CA GLU A 130 14.84 -3.47 8.06
C GLU A 130 13.53 -4.20 8.37
N LEU A 131 13.59 -5.39 9.01
CA LEU A 131 12.39 -6.05 9.53
C LEU A 131 11.64 -5.16 10.52
N SER A 132 12.37 -4.42 11.36
CA SER A 132 11.75 -3.53 12.34
C SER A 132 11.06 -2.33 11.69
N VAL A 133 11.61 -1.82 10.58
CA VAL A 133 10.95 -0.80 9.76
C VAL A 133 9.67 -1.38 9.14
N GLN A 134 9.73 -2.58 8.56
CA GLN A 134 8.55 -3.25 8.03
C GLN A 134 7.50 -3.51 9.11
N PHE A 135 7.91 -3.99 10.29
CA PHE A 135 7.03 -4.21 11.44
C PHE A 135 6.34 -2.91 11.88
N GLY A 136 7.08 -1.81 12.00
CA GLY A 136 6.53 -0.51 12.37
C GLY A 136 5.48 -0.02 11.37
N ASN A 137 5.66 -0.32 10.11
CA ASN A 137 4.81 0.10 9.01
C ASN A 137 3.85 -1.00 8.50
N ARG A 138 3.74 -2.14 9.22
CA ARG A 138 3.03 -3.33 8.73
C ARG A 138 1.56 -3.11 8.43
N ALA A 139 0.90 -2.24 9.17
CA ALA A 139 -0.50 -1.91 8.95
C ALA A 139 -0.73 -1.19 7.60
N ASP A 140 0.21 -0.35 7.20
CA ASP A 140 0.16 0.38 5.93
C ASP A 140 0.63 -0.49 4.75
N ILE A 141 1.69 -1.28 4.95
CA ILE A 141 2.24 -2.20 3.94
C ILE A 141 1.23 -3.31 3.65
N GLY A 142 0.69 -3.92 4.69
CA GLY A 142 -0.27 -5.03 4.62
C GLY A 142 0.32 -6.36 4.21
N GLY A 143 -0.51 -7.41 4.30
CA GLY A 143 -0.20 -8.76 3.81
C GLY A 143 0.81 -9.53 4.65
N PHE A 144 1.11 -9.11 5.86
CA PHE A 144 1.93 -9.87 6.80
C PHE A 144 1.08 -10.86 7.61
N ASN A 145 1.68 -12.00 7.93
CA ASN A 145 1.12 -12.91 8.92
C ASN A 145 1.43 -12.40 10.33
N GLU A 146 0.42 -11.93 11.03
CA GLU A 146 0.53 -11.40 12.40
C GLU A 146 0.07 -12.42 13.46
N THR A 147 -0.09 -13.71 13.13
CA THR A 147 -0.52 -14.73 14.09
C THR A 147 0.57 -15.11 15.09
N GLY A 148 1.82 -15.14 14.65
CA GLY A 148 3.03 -15.25 15.47
C GLY A 148 3.03 -16.36 16.53
N ARG A 149 2.62 -17.58 16.16
CA ARG A 149 2.61 -18.72 17.08
C ARG A 149 3.95 -19.44 17.06
N MET A 150 4.49 -19.73 18.23
CA MET A 150 5.77 -20.44 18.37
C MET A 150 5.73 -21.89 17.87
N ASP A 151 4.54 -22.49 17.77
CA ASP A 151 4.35 -23.90 17.41
C ASP A 151 4.47 -24.18 15.90
N ASN A 152 4.43 -23.16 15.04
CA ASN A 152 4.51 -23.34 13.59
C ASN A 152 5.34 -22.30 12.86
N ALA A 153 6.09 -21.48 13.59
CA ALA A 153 7.00 -20.44 13.07
C ALA A 153 6.39 -19.45 12.04
N THR A 154 5.09 -19.54 11.77
CA THR A 154 4.37 -18.58 10.95
C THR A 154 4.21 -17.26 11.69
N GLY A 155 4.42 -16.12 10.99
CA GLY A 155 4.38 -14.80 11.60
C GLY A 155 5.68 -14.40 12.31
N TYR A 156 6.69 -15.29 12.32
CA TYR A 156 8.10 -14.95 12.53
C TYR A 156 8.77 -14.80 11.17
N TYR A 157 9.47 -13.70 10.97
CA TYR A 157 10.13 -13.38 9.70
C TYR A 157 11.63 -13.45 9.86
N TRP A 158 12.28 -14.22 8.99
CA TRP A 158 13.73 -14.31 8.94
C TRP A 158 14.39 -12.98 8.59
N SER A 159 15.46 -12.65 9.31
CA SER A 159 16.42 -11.65 8.88
C SER A 159 17.66 -12.29 8.25
N SER A 160 18.42 -11.48 7.53
CA SER A 160 19.72 -11.91 6.98
C SER A 160 20.83 -11.99 8.03
N LEU A 161 20.59 -11.58 9.28
CA LEU A 161 21.59 -11.52 10.33
C LEU A 161 21.72 -12.87 11.06
N PRO A 162 22.86 -13.58 10.96
CA PRO A 162 23.10 -14.75 11.79
C PRO A 162 23.29 -14.34 13.26
N ALA A 163 22.91 -15.22 14.20
CA ALA A 163 23.12 -15.06 15.63
C ALA A 163 24.19 -16.02 16.16
N GLY A 164 24.61 -16.96 15.34
CA GLY A 164 25.63 -17.98 15.62
C GLY A 164 25.75 -18.93 14.43
N ASP A 165 26.45 -20.05 14.64
CA ASP A 165 26.62 -21.05 13.59
C ASP A 165 25.27 -21.67 13.19
N ASP A 166 24.43 -22.01 14.16
CA ASP A 166 23.16 -22.70 13.93
C ASP A 166 21.93 -21.80 14.10
N GLU A 167 22.08 -20.53 14.50
CA GLU A 167 20.98 -19.62 14.81
C GLU A 167 21.02 -18.36 13.96
N ALA A 168 19.84 -17.78 13.67
CA ALA A 168 19.70 -16.51 12.98
C ALA A 168 18.54 -15.68 13.56
N TRP A 169 18.67 -14.37 13.49
CA TRP A 169 17.64 -13.45 13.99
C TRP A 169 16.37 -13.51 13.17
N ALA A 170 15.26 -13.54 13.89
CA ALA A 170 13.91 -13.42 13.36
C ALA A 170 13.09 -12.42 14.19
N GLN A 171 12.05 -11.85 13.58
CA GLN A 171 11.13 -10.95 14.28
C GLN A 171 9.69 -11.41 14.09
N ARG A 172 8.95 -11.44 15.19
CA ARG A 172 7.53 -11.76 15.21
C ARG A 172 6.70 -10.52 14.90
N PHE A 173 5.70 -10.67 14.02
CA PHE A 173 4.95 -9.51 13.49
C PHE A 173 3.63 -9.23 14.20
N ASN A 174 3.24 -10.01 15.22
CA ASN A 174 2.11 -9.62 16.08
C ASN A 174 2.49 -8.57 17.15
N ASP A 175 3.72 -8.63 17.69
CA ASP A 175 4.16 -7.78 18.79
C ASP A 175 5.58 -7.20 18.64
N GLY A 176 6.30 -7.62 17.58
CA GLY A 176 7.66 -7.14 17.29
C GLY A 176 8.76 -7.85 18.09
N PHE A 177 8.43 -8.91 18.83
CA PHE A 177 9.42 -9.68 19.59
C PHE A 177 10.50 -10.24 18.66
N ARG A 178 11.75 -10.19 19.10
CA ARG A 178 12.91 -10.69 18.36
C ARG A 178 13.52 -11.88 19.10
N GLU A 179 13.85 -12.89 18.35
CA GLU A 179 14.57 -14.07 18.84
C GLU A 179 15.53 -14.59 17.77
N HIS A 180 16.32 -15.58 18.12
CA HIS A 180 17.27 -16.21 17.21
C HIS A 180 17.08 -17.73 17.21
N PRO A 181 16.01 -18.22 16.56
CA PRO A 181 15.75 -19.65 16.45
C PRO A 181 16.82 -20.34 15.60
N ASN A 182 16.86 -21.69 15.72
CA ASN A 182 17.73 -22.51 14.87
C ASN A 182 17.40 -22.33 13.40
N LYS A 183 18.42 -22.23 12.55
CA LYS A 183 18.33 -22.00 11.10
C LYS A 183 17.54 -23.06 10.35
N ASP A 184 17.38 -24.27 10.93
CA ASP A 184 16.61 -25.37 10.35
C ASP A 184 15.09 -25.22 10.57
N ILE A 185 14.66 -24.31 11.45
CA ILE A 185 13.26 -23.99 11.64
C ILE A 185 12.75 -23.26 10.38
N ALA A 186 11.54 -23.63 9.94
CA ALA A 186 10.90 -22.94 8.82
C ALA A 186 10.11 -21.74 9.32
N SER A 187 10.38 -20.55 8.82
CA SER A 187 9.71 -19.29 9.19
C SER A 187 9.25 -18.51 7.97
N SER A 188 8.39 -17.52 8.19
CA SER A 188 7.90 -16.62 7.13
C SER A 188 9.03 -15.82 6.51
N VAL A 189 8.83 -15.43 5.25
CA VAL A 189 9.80 -14.65 4.47
C VAL A 189 9.10 -13.50 3.76
N ARG A 190 9.67 -12.32 3.89
CA ARG A 190 9.28 -11.12 3.13
C ARG A 190 10.55 -10.47 2.60
N CYS A 191 10.71 -10.49 1.30
CA CYS A 191 11.90 -9.95 0.66
C CYS A 191 11.84 -8.42 0.56
N VAL A 192 13.02 -7.81 0.53
CA VAL A 192 13.21 -6.36 0.30
C VAL A 192 14.22 -6.11 -0.82
N ARG A 193 14.18 -4.92 -1.34
CA ARG A 193 15.16 -4.38 -2.30
C ARG A 193 15.40 -2.90 -2.05
#